data_18cbfa9ef893d224f963897163adfdbe
#
_entry.id   18cbfa9ef893d224f963897163adfdbe
#
_cell.length_a   1.000
_cell.length_b   1.000
_cell.length_c   1.000
_cell.angle_alpha   90.00
_cell.angle_beta   90.00
_cell.angle_gamma   90.00
#
_symmetry.space_group_name_H-M   'P 1'
#
loop_
_entity.id
_entity.type
_entity.pdbx_description
1 polymer ?
#
loop_
_entity_poly.entity_id
_entity_poly.type
_entity_poly.pdbx_seq_one_letter_code
_entity_poly.pdbx_strand_id
1 'polypeptide(L)'
;IYCAHAVLMASLIVTHWVPVYGALLLVVLGMFMYLQNSASQVLYMDVASQSHPGSLNLAASLNSMSFNTGIAVGSAVGGLVNAHLGLMWLGPVGAIFLLCAVGTTTLLRPFVARERDFYAKQQA
;
A
#
# COMPACT_ATOMS: atom_id res chain seq x y z
N ILE A 1 5.20 0.95 9.29
CA ILE A 1 5.29 0.08 8.10
C ILE A 1 5.61 0.94 6.86
N TYR A 2 4.83 1.98 6.52
CA TYR A 2 5.05 2.81 5.32
C TYR A 2 6.42 3.50 5.28
N CYS A 3 6.90 4.03 6.41
CA CYS A 3 8.23 4.66 6.47
C CYS A 3 9.36 3.65 6.21
N ALA A 4 9.25 2.44 6.76
CA ALA A 4 10.23 1.38 6.50
C ALA A 4 10.24 0.98 5.02
N HIS A 5 9.06 0.87 4.40
CA HIS A 5 8.94 0.58 2.98
C HIS A 5 9.55 1.69 2.11
N ALA A 6 9.36 2.97 2.48
CA ALA A 6 9.95 4.10 1.78
C ALA A 6 11.49 4.07 1.83
N VAL A 7 12.07 3.74 2.98
CA VAL A 7 13.52 3.60 3.16
C VAL A 7 14.05 2.44 2.31
N LEU A 8 13.36 1.30 2.29
CA LEU A 8 13.72 0.15 1.45
C LEU A 8 13.65 0.50 -0.03
N MET A 9 12.63 1.24 -0.48
CA MET A 9 12.52 1.73 -1.86
C MET A 9 13.66 2.68 -2.22
N ALA A 10 14.00 3.62 -1.33
CA ALA A 10 15.13 4.53 -1.54
C ALA A 10 16.47 3.79 -1.64
N SER A 11 16.65 2.70 -0.87
CA SER A 11 17.87 1.90 -0.88
C SER A 11 18.09 1.12 -2.19
N LEU A 12 17.06 0.97 -3.04
CA LEU A 12 17.20 0.37 -4.37
C LEU A 12 18.18 1.15 -5.27
N ILE A 13 18.42 2.43 -5.02
CA ILE A 13 19.41 3.24 -5.76
C ILE A 13 20.83 2.64 -5.58
N VAL A 14 21.12 2.08 -4.42
CA VAL A 14 22.45 1.50 -4.10
C VAL A 14 22.64 0.13 -4.75
N THR A 15 21.59 -0.54 -5.19
CA THR A 15 21.65 -1.90 -5.74
C THR A 15 22.40 -2.01 -7.08
N HIS A 16 22.63 -0.87 -7.75
CA HIS A 16 23.41 -0.82 -8.97
C HIS A 16 24.84 -1.39 -8.81
N TRP A 17 25.39 -1.28 -7.59
CA TRP A 17 26.76 -1.72 -7.28
C TRP A 17 26.86 -3.18 -6.83
N VAL A 18 25.75 -3.77 -6.31
CA VAL A 18 25.75 -5.12 -5.75
C VAL A 18 24.47 -5.85 -6.13
N PRO A 19 24.46 -6.65 -7.22
CA PRO A 19 23.23 -7.30 -7.73
C PRO A 19 22.58 -8.26 -6.72
N VAL A 20 23.39 -8.95 -5.91
CA VAL A 20 22.88 -9.87 -4.87
C VAL A 20 22.09 -9.10 -3.80
N TYR A 21 22.56 -7.91 -3.41
CA TYR A 21 21.85 -7.05 -2.48
C TYR A 21 20.50 -6.60 -3.04
N GLY A 22 20.45 -6.29 -4.35
CA GLY A 22 19.21 -5.96 -5.04
C GLY A 22 18.17 -7.08 -5.00
N ALA A 23 18.60 -8.31 -5.24
CA ALA A 23 17.71 -9.46 -5.18
C ALA A 23 17.13 -9.69 -3.78
N LEU A 24 17.96 -9.62 -2.74
CA LEU A 24 17.52 -9.74 -1.35
C LEU A 24 16.53 -8.61 -0.98
N LEU A 25 16.81 -7.40 -1.41
CA LEU A 25 15.96 -6.24 -1.16
C LEU A 25 14.58 -6.37 -1.81
N LEU A 26 14.50 -6.91 -3.02
CA LEU A 26 13.24 -7.22 -3.69
C LEU A 26 12.43 -8.28 -2.94
N VAL A 27 13.05 -9.31 -2.38
CA VAL A 27 12.37 -10.30 -1.54
C VAL A 27 11.79 -9.63 -0.29
N VAL A 28 12.56 -8.81 0.40
CA VAL A 28 12.10 -8.08 1.59
C VAL A 28 10.95 -7.14 1.24
N LEU A 29 11.04 -6.41 0.13
CA LEU A 29 9.95 -5.55 -0.36
C LEU A 29 8.68 -6.35 -0.65
N GLY A 30 8.80 -7.52 -1.28
CA GLY A 30 7.67 -8.41 -1.52
C GLY A 30 6.99 -8.86 -0.23
N MET A 31 7.77 -9.22 0.81
CA MET A 31 7.23 -9.55 2.13
C MET A 31 6.49 -8.37 2.75
N PHE A 32 7.04 -7.16 2.68
CA PHE A 32 6.36 -5.95 3.17
C PHE A 32 5.06 -5.65 2.43
N MET A 33 5.02 -5.84 1.11
CA MET A 33 3.78 -5.70 0.33
C MET A 33 2.72 -6.71 0.78
N TYR A 34 3.11 -7.95 1.02
CA TYR A 34 2.19 -8.98 1.50
C TYR A 34 1.62 -8.65 2.89
N LEU A 35 2.47 -8.20 3.81
CA LEU A 35 2.05 -7.75 5.14
C LEU A 35 1.07 -6.57 5.08
N GLN A 36 1.31 -5.61 4.20
CA GLN A 36 0.43 -4.46 4.01
C GLN A 36 -0.94 -4.89 3.45
N ASN A 37 -0.96 -5.79 2.47
CA ASN A 37 -2.19 -6.32 1.91
C ASN A 37 -3.00 -7.07 2.98
N SER A 38 -2.35 -7.91 3.77
CA SER A 38 -2.99 -8.64 4.86
C SER A 38 -3.58 -7.71 5.91
N ALA A 39 -2.84 -6.68 6.32
CA ALA A 39 -3.32 -5.67 7.28
C ALA A 39 -4.52 -4.89 6.73
N SER A 40 -4.50 -4.53 5.44
CA SER A 40 -5.62 -3.84 4.78
C SER A 40 -6.86 -4.74 4.74
N GLN A 41 -6.70 -6.01 4.39
CA GLN A 41 -7.80 -6.97 4.35
C GLN A 41 -8.48 -7.10 5.71
N VAL A 42 -7.70 -7.24 6.78
CA VAL A 42 -8.25 -7.31 8.15
C VAL A 42 -9.03 -6.04 8.48
N LEU A 43 -8.52 -4.87 8.11
CA LEU A 43 -9.21 -3.59 8.35
C LEU A 43 -10.54 -3.51 7.60
N TYR A 44 -10.58 -3.88 6.30
CA TYR A 44 -11.83 -3.91 5.53
C TYR A 44 -12.86 -4.86 6.13
N MET A 45 -12.41 -6.04 6.56
CA MET A 45 -13.29 -7.04 7.18
C MET A 45 -13.80 -6.58 8.54
N ASP A 46 -12.95 -5.96 9.36
CA ASP A 46 -13.32 -5.45 10.68
C ASP A 46 -14.37 -4.34 10.57
N VAL A 47 -14.17 -3.36 9.70
CA VAL A 47 -15.13 -2.29 9.45
C VAL A 47 -16.47 -2.85 8.94
N ALA A 48 -16.43 -3.78 8.00
CA ALA A 48 -17.64 -4.40 7.45
C ALA A 48 -18.40 -5.22 8.51
N SER A 49 -17.69 -5.96 9.35
CA SER A 49 -18.32 -6.78 10.41
C SER A 49 -19.04 -5.92 11.45
N GLN A 50 -18.50 -4.75 11.78
CA GLN A 50 -19.07 -3.85 12.79
C GLN A 50 -20.23 -3.02 12.24
N SER A 51 -20.12 -2.52 10.99
CA SER A 51 -21.08 -1.57 10.45
C SER A 51 -22.17 -2.25 9.59
N HIS A 52 -21.81 -3.25 8.81
CA HIS A 52 -22.70 -3.92 7.84
C HIS A 52 -22.33 -5.39 7.69
N PRO A 53 -22.75 -6.28 8.62
CA PRO A 53 -22.35 -7.70 8.59
C PRO A 53 -22.71 -8.44 7.30
N GLY A 54 -23.76 -8.01 6.60
CA GLY A 54 -24.16 -8.58 5.30
C GLY A 54 -23.24 -8.20 4.12
N SER A 55 -22.29 -7.28 4.31
CA SER A 55 -21.40 -6.78 3.26
C SER A 55 -19.96 -7.31 3.33
N LEU A 56 -19.71 -8.36 4.12
CA LEU A 56 -18.37 -8.96 4.27
C LEU A 56 -17.76 -9.39 2.92
N ASN A 57 -18.57 -10.02 2.05
CA ASN A 57 -18.12 -10.42 0.72
C ASN A 57 -17.75 -9.21 -0.15
N LEU A 58 -18.50 -8.11 -0.04
CA LEU A 58 -18.22 -6.87 -0.74
C LEU A 58 -16.91 -6.24 -0.24
N ALA A 59 -16.68 -6.22 1.06
CA ALA A 59 -15.45 -5.72 1.67
C ALA A 59 -14.22 -6.49 1.18
N ALA A 60 -14.29 -7.82 1.15
CA ALA A 60 -13.22 -8.67 0.61
C ALA A 60 -12.96 -8.39 -0.87
N SER A 61 -14.02 -8.23 -1.67
CA SER A 61 -13.92 -7.91 -3.10
C SER A 61 -13.30 -6.54 -3.33
N LEU A 62 -13.70 -5.52 -2.56
CA LEU A 62 -13.14 -4.17 -2.65
C LEU A 62 -11.64 -4.14 -2.32
N ASN A 63 -11.20 -4.88 -1.30
CA ASN A 63 -9.78 -5.01 -1.00
C ASN A 63 -9.01 -5.61 -2.18
N SER A 64 -9.50 -6.72 -2.74
CA SER A 64 -8.88 -7.38 -3.88
C SER A 64 -8.85 -6.50 -5.13
N MET A 65 -9.95 -5.81 -5.45
CA MET A 65 -10.02 -4.88 -6.59
C MET A 65 -9.05 -3.72 -6.43
N SER A 66 -8.99 -3.11 -5.24
CA SER A 66 -8.08 -1.99 -4.95
C SER A 66 -6.62 -2.41 -5.11
N PHE A 67 -6.27 -3.59 -4.61
CA PHE A 67 -4.93 -4.14 -4.72
C PHE A 67 -4.54 -4.42 -6.18
N ASN A 68 -5.40 -5.08 -6.93
CA ASN A 68 -5.16 -5.38 -8.36
C ASN A 68 -5.09 -4.12 -9.21
N THR A 69 -5.93 -3.13 -8.93
CA THR A 69 -5.86 -1.81 -9.60
C THR A 69 -4.54 -1.12 -9.30
N GLY A 70 -4.07 -1.17 -8.06
CA GLY A 70 -2.77 -0.64 -7.66
C GLY A 70 -1.61 -1.32 -8.41
N ILE A 71 -1.66 -2.64 -8.56
CA ILE A 71 -0.67 -3.40 -9.35
C ILE A 71 -0.71 -2.98 -10.83
N ALA A 72 -1.89 -2.89 -11.41
CA ALA A 72 -2.04 -2.52 -12.83
C ALA A 72 -1.49 -1.11 -13.10
N VAL A 73 -1.87 -0.12 -12.30
CA VAL A 73 -1.39 1.26 -12.42
C VAL A 73 0.13 1.32 -12.14
N GLY A 74 0.59 0.67 -11.08
CA GLY A 74 2.01 0.63 -10.73
C GLY A 74 2.86 0.00 -11.82
N SER A 75 2.40 -1.09 -12.44
CA SER A 75 3.09 -1.77 -13.54
C SER A 75 3.14 -0.91 -14.80
N ALA A 76 2.03 -0.24 -15.13
CA ALA A 76 1.97 0.66 -16.29
C ALA A 76 2.94 1.85 -16.12
N VAL A 77 2.89 2.52 -14.98
CA VAL A 77 3.80 3.65 -14.68
C VAL A 77 5.25 3.17 -14.61
N GLY A 78 5.51 2.04 -13.93
CA GLY A 78 6.85 1.48 -13.83
C GLY A 78 7.42 1.09 -15.20
N GLY A 79 6.60 0.53 -16.10
CA GLY A 79 6.97 0.23 -17.47
C GLY A 79 7.34 1.48 -18.27
N LEU A 80 6.54 2.54 -18.17
CA LEU A 80 6.83 3.84 -18.82
C LEU A 80 8.11 4.48 -18.28
N VAL A 81 8.29 4.48 -16.97
CA VAL A 81 9.51 5.02 -16.34
C VAL A 81 10.73 4.25 -16.81
N ASN A 82 10.68 2.92 -16.81
CA ASN A 82 11.79 2.09 -17.26
C ASN A 82 12.10 2.32 -18.75
N ALA A 83 11.08 2.46 -19.60
CA ALA A 83 11.26 2.68 -21.04
C ALA A 83 11.88 4.04 -21.39
N HIS A 84 11.53 5.10 -20.66
CA HIS A 84 11.95 6.47 -20.98
C HIS A 84 13.10 7.02 -20.13
N LEU A 85 13.16 6.60 -18.85
CA LEU A 85 14.13 7.13 -17.89
C LEU A 85 15.14 6.08 -17.41
N GLY A 86 14.84 4.81 -17.63
CA GLY A 86 15.67 3.68 -17.21
C GLY A 86 15.35 3.18 -15.78
N LEU A 87 15.91 2.03 -15.47
CA LEU A 87 15.64 1.26 -14.24
C LEU A 87 15.94 2.04 -12.94
N MET A 88 16.91 2.93 -12.99
CA MET A 88 17.38 3.73 -11.85
C MET A 88 16.30 4.67 -11.29
N TRP A 89 15.33 5.08 -12.11
CA TRP A 89 14.26 5.98 -11.73
C TRP A 89 13.04 5.29 -11.12
N LEU A 90 12.98 3.97 -11.16
CA LEU A 90 11.86 3.22 -10.56
C LEU A 90 11.75 3.43 -9.05
N GLY A 91 12.89 3.44 -8.33
CA GLY A 91 12.92 3.69 -6.90
C GLY A 91 12.38 5.07 -6.50
N PRO A 92 12.91 6.16 -7.06
CA PRO A 92 12.40 7.52 -6.80
C PRO A 92 10.93 7.69 -7.12
N VAL A 93 10.47 7.19 -8.26
CA VAL A 93 9.04 7.28 -8.65
C VAL A 93 8.16 6.46 -7.70
N GLY A 94 8.58 5.26 -7.32
CA GLY A 94 7.89 4.44 -6.32
C GLY A 94 7.81 5.14 -4.95
N ALA A 95 8.87 5.84 -4.53
CA ALA A 95 8.88 6.63 -3.31
C ALA A 95 7.87 7.78 -3.33
N ILE A 96 7.69 8.46 -4.47
CA ILE A 96 6.67 9.51 -4.63
C ILE A 96 5.25 8.93 -4.45
N PHE A 97 4.95 7.80 -5.09
CA PHE A 97 3.66 7.13 -4.91
C PHE A 97 3.39 6.76 -3.45
N LEU A 98 4.42 6.29 -2.75
CA LEU A 98 4.31 5.94 -1.35
C LEU A 98 4.07 7.16 -0.46
N LEU A 99 4.74 8.29 -0.73
CA LEU A 99 4.49 9.55 -0.03
C LEU A 99 3.07 10.06 -0.26
N CYS A 100 2.55 9.96 -1.49
CA CYS A 100 1.16 10.27 -1.79
C CYS A 100 0.19 9.38 -0.99
N ALA A 101 0.47 8.08 -0.89
CA ALA A 101 -0.34 7.15 -0.10
C ALA A 101 -0.31 7.49 1.40
N VAL A 102 0.85 7.83 1.96
CA VAL A 102 0.98 8.29 3.35
C VAL A 102 0.19 9.59 3.56
N GLY A 103 0.32 10.55 2.65
CA GLY A 103 -0.42 11.82 2.70
C GLY A 103 -1.94 11.59 2.70
N THR A 104 -2.44 10.77 1.79
CA THR A 104 -3.86 10.42 1.72
C THR A 104 -4.34 9.74 3.00
N THR A 105 -3.57 8.78 3.52
CA THR A 105 -3.92 8.07 4.76
C THR A 105 -3.95 9.01 5.96
N THR A 106 -3.02 9.95 6.07
CA THR A 106 -3.00 10.92 7.18
C THR A 106 -4.17 11.90 7.10
N LEU A 107 -4.55 12.33 5.91
CA LEU A 107 -5.70 13.21 5.69
C LEU A 107 -7.04 12.52 6.01
N LEU A 108 -7.15 11.22 5.75
CA LEU A 108 -8.37 10.45 6.00
C LEU A 108 -8.54 10.03 7.47
N ARG A 109 -7.45 9.97 8.25
CA ARG A 109 -7.50 9.56 9.67
C ARG A 109 -8.57 10.28 10.52
N PRO A 110 -8.72 11.62 10.46
CA PRO A 110 -9.70 12.30 11.29
C PRO A 110 -11.15 11.97 10.89
N PHE A 111 -11.40 11.67 9.62
CA PHE A 111 -12.73 11.26 9.15
C PHE A 111 -13.09 9.87 9.66
N VAL A 112 -12.19 8.91 9.54
CA VAL A 112 -12.38 7.53 10.02
C VAL A 112 -12.54 7.49 11.55
N ALA A 113 -11.79 8.33 12.29
CA ALA A 113 -11.92 8.42 13.74
C ALA A 113 -13.31 8.92 14.15
N ARG A 114 -13.84 9.94 13.47
CA ARG A 114 -15.19 10.46 13.73
C ARG A 114 -16.30 9.43 13.50
N GLU A 115 -16.20 8.67 12.43
CA GLU A 115 -17.16 7.60 12.15
C GLU A 115 -17.13 6.51 13.22
N ARG A 116 -15.96 6.07 13.64
CA ARG A 116 -15.83 5.09 14.72
C ARG A 116 -16.47 5.57 16.02
N ASP A 117 -16.25 6.82 16.39
CA ASP A 117 -16.84 7.42 17.60
C ASP A 117 -18.38 7.52 17.48
N PHE A 118 -18.89 7.79 16.28
CA PHE A 118 -20.33 7.83 16.02
C PHE A 118 -20.98 6.45 16.21
N TYR A 119 -20.41 5.40 15.60
CA TYR A 119 -20.93 4.03 15.74
C TYR A 119 -20.75 3.47 17.16
N ALA A 120 -19.68 3.78 17.85
CA ALA A 120 -19.47 3.38 19.25
C ALA A 120 -20.55 3.97 20.18
N LYS A 121 -21.00 5.20 19.93
CA LYS A 121 -22.08 5.84 20.70
C LYS A 121 -23.48 5.28 20.41
N GLN A 122 -23.69 4.66 19.26
CA GLN A 122 -24.97 4.03 18.93
C GLN A 122 -25.13 2.63 19.53
N GLN A 123 -24.01 2.00 19.92
CA GLN A 123 -24.00 0.65 20.53
C GLN A 123 -23.99 0.68 22.07
N ALA A 124 -23.82 1.85 22.67
CA ALA A 124 -23.85 2.07 24.13
C ALA A 124 -25.23 2.48 24.61
#